data_0dc3fdd14e1dc548eecba151110f5d0d
#
_entry.id   0dc3fdd14e1dc548eecba151110f5d0d
#
_cell.length_a   1.000
_cell.length_b   1.000
_cell.length_c   1.000
_cell.angle_alpha   90.00
_cell.angle_beta   90.00
_cell.angle_gamma   90.00
#
_symmetry.space_group_name_H-M   'P 1'
#
loop_
_entity.id
_entity.type
_entity.pdbx_description
1 polymer ?
#
loop_
_entity_poly.entity_id
_entity_poly.type
_entity_poly.pdbx_seq_one_letter_code
_entity_poly.pdbx_strand_id
1 'polypeptide(L)'
;LMGHKVTIFEQRKQLGGMLRYGIPNYRFPRKKLDEEIDSILSTGIEVKKNISVGKDISFDDITKEYDATYISIGAHADKKIGIEGEDAKSGITSAVEMLRAIGDGDMPDYTGKKVIVIGGGNVAMDVARSSIRLGASKVSIVYRRRKADMTALEEEVEGAEAEGCDVLELMSPVRITVSYT
;
A
#
# COMPACT_ATOMS: atom_id res chain seq x y z
N LEU A 1 13.94 24.35 -10.07
CA LEU A 1 14.94 25.37 -9.71
C LEU A 1 16.03 25.56 -10.79
N MET A 2 16.15 24.64 -11.73
CA MET A 2 17.08 24.75 -12.87
C MET A 2 16.45 25.44 -14.10
N GLY A 3 15.24 25.98 -13.97
CA GLY A 3 14.54 26.71 -15.03
C GLY A 3 13.73 25.84 -16.00
N HIS A 4 13.62 24.55 -15.77
CA HIS A 4 12.79 23.67 -16.58
C HIS A 4 11.29 23.86 -16.24
N LYS A 5 10.44 23.78 -17.26
CA LYS A 5 9.00 23.61 -17.06
C LYS A 5 8.73 22.14 -16.79
N VAL A 6 8.02 21.84 -15.73
CA VAL A 6 7.75 20.47 -15.30
C VAL A 6 6.25 20.20 -15.31
N THR A 7 5.84 19.08 -15.92
CA THR A 7 4.48 18.55 -15.86
C THR A 7 4.53 17.17 -15.24
N ILE A 8 3.69 16.92 -14.23
CA ILE A 8 3.51 15.61 -13.61
C ILE A 8 2.22 14.99 -14.11
N PHE A 9 2.31 13.77 -14.64
CA PHE A 9 1.16 12.91 -14.93
C PHE A 9 0.95 11.94 -13.78
N GLU A 10 -0.18 12.02 -13.11
CA GLU A 10 -0.53 11.19 -11.97
C GLU A 10 -1.86 10.46 -12.21
N GLN A 11 -1.85 9.13 -12.09
CA GLN A 11 -3.06 8.32 -12.31
C GLN A 11 -4.09 8.46 -11.18
N ARG A 12 -3.65 8.91 -10.00
CA ARG A 12 -4.51 9.03 -8.82
C ARG A 12 -5.11 10.42 -8.70
N LYS A 13 -6.17 10.50 -7.88
CA LYS A 13 -6.83 11.78 -7.57
C LYS A 13 -5.98 12.71 -6.71
N GLN A 14 -5.00 12.15 -5.98
CA GLN A 14 -4.11 12.91 -5.09
C GLN A 14 -2.66 12.51 -5.30
N LEU A 15 -1.76 13.48 -5.12
CA LEU A 15 -0.32 13.25 -5.15
C LEU A 15 0.17 12.59 -3.86
N GLY A 16 1.39 12.07 -3.90
CA GLY A 16 2.08 11.52 -2.74
C GLY A 16 2.48 10.05 -2.88
N GLY A 17 2.04 9.37 -3.97
CA GLY A 17 2.49 8.02 -4.29
C GLY A 17 2.40 7.06 -3.11
N MET A 18 3.43 6.24 -2.87
CA MET A 18 3.43 5.26 -1.78
C MET A 18 3.40 5.88 -0.38
N LEU A 19 3.83 7.13 -0.20
CA LEU A 19 3.69 7.83 1.08
C LEU A 19 2.22 8.03 1.47
N ARG A 20 1.33 8.20 0.47
CA ARG A 20 -0.10 8.32 0.67
C ARG A 20 -0.82 6.98 0.64
N TYR A 21 -0.47 6.14 -0.35
CA TYR A 21 -1.24 4.95 -0.72
C TYR A 21 -0.66 3.64 -0.16
N GLY A 22 0.52 3.69 0.45
CA GLY A 22 1.19 2.54 1.03
C GLY A 22 1.49 2.67 2.52
N ILE A 23 1.63 3.90 3.05
CA ILE A 23 1.92 4.12 4.47
C ILE A 23 0.65 4.61 5.17
N PRO A 24 0.19 3.97 6.26
CA PRO A 24 -0.98 4.41 7.01
C PRO A 24 -0.84 5.82 7.62
N ASN A 25 -1.98 6.51 7.74
CA ASN A 25 -2.02 7.88 8.25
C ASN A 25 -1.48 8.02 9.69
N TYR A 26 -1.63 6.98 10.52
CA TYR A 26 -1.12 7.00 11.90
C TYR A 26 0.41 6.94 11.99
N ARG A 27 1.09 6.44 10.93
CA ARG A 27 2.55 6.48 10.81
C ARG A 27 3.05 7.76 10.13
N PHE A 28 2.34 8.20 9.11
CA PHE A 28 2.70 9.40 8.33
C PHE A 28 1.45 10.26 8.09
N PRO A 29 1.24 11.31 8.93
CA PRO A 29 0.06 12.17 8.86
C PRO A 29 -0.10 12.85 7.50
N ARG A 30 -1.27 12.73 6.90
CA ARG A 30 -1.56 13.28 5.56
C ARG A 30 -1.34 14.79 5.47
N LYS A 31 -1.65 15.52 6.55
CA LYS A 31 -1.41 16.96 6.61
C LYS A 31 0.05 17.31 6.35
N LYS A 32 0.99 16.55 6.92
CA LYS A 32 2.43 16.78 6.70
C LYS A 32 2.84 16.49 5.26
N LEU A 33 2.31 15.40 4.69
CA LEU A 33 2.54 15.08 3.29
C LEU A 33 2.01 16.17 2.36
N ASP A 34 0.82 16.70 2.64
CA ASP A 34 0.20 17.74 1.82
C ASP A 34 0.99 19.05 1.90
N GLU A 35 1.44 19.46 3.09
CA GLU A 35 2.30 20.63 3.29
C GLU A 35 3.60 20.55 2.45
N GLU A 36 4.25 19.37 2.42
CA GLU A 36 5.45 19.14 1.62
C GLU A 36 5.17 19.17 0.10
N ILE A 37 4.07 18.54 -0.31
CA ILE A 37 3.65 18.54 -1.72
C ILE A 37 3.33 19.96 -2.16
N ASP A 38 2.58 20.74 -1.39
CA ASP A 38 2.21 22.11 -1.71
C ASP A 38 3.46 23.01 -1.81
N SER A 39 4.44 22.80 -0.94
CA SER A 39 5.73 23.46 -1.01
C SER A 39 6.45 23.18 -2.35
N ILE A 40 6.46 21.93 -2.79
CA ILE A 40 7.05 21.56 -4.08
C ILE A 40 6.26 22.18 -5.25
N LEU A 41 4.93 22.11 -5.21
CA LEU A 41 4.06 22.65 -6.26
C LEU A 41 4.14 24.17 -6.37
N SER A 42 4.44 24.88 -5.27
CA SER A 42 4.62 26.34 -5.27
C SER A 42 5.75 26.83 -6.20
N THR A 43 6.61 25.91 -6.65
CA THR A 43 7.67 26.21 -7.65
C THR A 43 7.14 26.32 -9.08
N GLY A 44 5.83 26.17 -9.32
CA GLY A 44 5.20 26.33 -10.63
C GLY A 44 5.11 25.04 -11.46
N ILE A 45 5.11 23.88 -10.80
CA ILE A 45 4.92 22.58 -11.45
C ILE A 45 3.45 22.40 -11.87
N GLU A 46 3.23 22.05 -13.14
CA GLU A 46 1.91 21.64 -13.63
C GLU A 46 1.61 20.20 -13.21
N VAL A 47 0.37 19.91 -12.78
CA VAL A 47 -0.06 18.56 -12.40
C VAL A 47 -1.32 18.19 -13.17
N LYS A 48 -1.23 17.08 -13.91
CA LYS A 48 -2.35 16.43 -14.60
C LYS A 48 -2.73 15.15 -13.84
N LYS A 49 -3.74 15.27 -12.96
CA LYS A 49 -4.24 14.14 -12.14
C LYS A 49 -5.29 13.32 -12.89
N ASN A 50 -5.51 12.09 -12.44
CA ASN A 50 -6.43 11.11 -13.03
C ASN A 50 -6.06 10.77 -14.49
N ILE A 51 -4.78 10.83 -14.82
CA ILE A 51 -4.24 10.47 -16.14
C ILE A 51 -3.36 9.24 -16.00
N SER A 52 -3.80 8.14 -16.56
CA SER A 52 -3.05 6.88 -16.60
C SER A 52 -2.30 6.77 -17.92
N VAL A 53 -0.98 6.88 -17.85
CA VAL A 53 -0.11 6.71 -19.03
C VAL A 53 -0.23 5.26 -19.55
N GLY A 54 -0.42 5.12 -20.85
CA GLY A 54 -0.70 3.86 -21.52
C GLY A 54 -2.19 3.56 -21.69
N LYS A 55 -3.07 4.34 -21.03
CA LYS A 55 -4.53 4.23 -21.18
C LYS A 55 -5.16 5.54 -21.67
N ASP A 56 -4.95 6.64 -20.96
CA ASP A 56 -5.54 7.94 -21.25
C ASP A 56 -4.65 8.80 -22.15
N ILE A 57 -3.34 8.60 -22.08
CA ILE A 57 -2.32 9.18 -22.94
C ILE A 57 -1.26 8.12 -23.23
N SER A 58 -0.76 8.06 -24.45
CA SER A 58 0.34 7.14 -24.79
C SER A 58 1.69 7.67 -24.30
N PHE A 59 2.62 6.76 -24.00
CA PHE A 59 3.98 7.14 -23.65
C PHE A 59 4.69 7.85 -24.82
N ASP A 60 4.40 7.41 -26.05
CA ASP A 60 4.97 7.99 -27.27
C ASP A 60 4.52 9.46 -27.47
N ASP A 61 3.27 9.79 -27.11
CA ASP A 61 2.80 11.18 -27.20
C ASP A 61 3.51 12.06 -26.17
N ILE A 62 3.73 11.56 -24.95
CA ILE A 62 4.51 12.27 -23.94
C ILE A 62 5.94 12.53 -24.44
N THR A 63 6.60 11.51 -24.98
CA THR A 63 8.00 11.67 -25.44
C THR A 63 8.15 12.57 -26.67
N LYS A 64 7.07 12.78 -27.44
CA LYS A 64 7.06 13.77 -28.53
C LYS A 64 6.79 15.19 -28.07
N GLU A 65 6.01 15.35 -26.99
CA GLU A 65 5.60 16.67 -26.47
C GLU A 65 6.66 17.30 -25.56
N TYR A 66 7.46 16.45 -24.86
CA TYR A 66 8.41 16.88 -23.83
C TYR A 66 9.85 16.57 -24.22
N ASP A 67 10.78 17.49 -23.93
CA ASP A 67 12.22 17.33 -24.20
C ASP A 67 12.86 16.17 -23.43
N ALA A 68 12.33 15.86 -22.24
CA ALA A 68 12.78 14.75 -21.41
C ALA A 68 11.63 14.17 -20.58
N THR A 69 11.66 12.87 -20.35
CA THR A 69 10.67 12.16 -19.55
C THR A 69 11.36 11.41 -18.41
N TYR A 70 10.94 11.67 -17.17
CA TYR A 70 11.41 10.94 -16.00
C TYR A 70 10.34 9.97 -15.51
N ILE A 71 10.68 8.67 -15.44
CA ILE A 71 9.75 7.61 -15.02
C ILE A 71 9.96 7.34 -13.52
N SER A 72 8.95 7.68 -12.70
CA SER A 72 8.96 7.45 -11.25
C SER A 72 7.63 6.87 -10.76
N ILE A 73 7.21 5.79 -11.39
CA ILE A 73 5.89 5.16 -11.18
C ILE A 73 5.77 4.37 -9.87
N GLY A 74 6.88 4.10 -9.18
CA GLY A 74 6.93 3.32 -7.95
C GLY A 74 6.60 1.84 -8.14
N ALA A 75 6.39 1.12 -7.02
CA ALA A 75 6.04 -0.30 -6.99
C ALA A 75 4.64 -0.47 -6.40
N HIS A 76 3.65 -0.68 -7.26
CA HIS A 76 2.23 -0.73 -6.90
C HIS A 76 1.59 -2.11 -7.10
N ALA A 77 2.39 -3.15 -7.33
CA ALA A 77 1.92 -4.52 -7.48
C ALA A 77 2.49 -5.42 -6.38
N ASP A 78 1.63 -6.28 -5.84
CA ASP A 78 2.04 -7.29 -4.87
C ASP A 78 2.76 -8.46 -5.56
N LYS A 79 3.55 -9.17 -4.76
CA LYS A 79 4.05 -10.49 -5.12
C LYS A 79 3.05 -11.53 -4.65
N LYS A 80 2.65 -12.42 -5.55
CA LYS A 80 1.86 -13.59 -5.20
C LYS A 80 2.67 -14.58 -4.37
N ILE A 81 1.98 -15.31 -3.49
CA ILE A 81 2.59 -16.33 -2.64
C ILE A 81 2.83 -17.62 -3.43
N GLY A 82 2.02 -17.88 -4.46
CA GLY A 82 2.09 -19.06 -5.32
C GLY A 82 1.43 -20.29 -4.72
N ILE A 83 0.35 -20.14 -3.95
CA ILE A 83 -0.41 -21.23 -3.35
C ILE A 83 -1.79 -21.40 -3.98
N GLU A 84 -2.31 -22.63 -3.91
CA GLU A 84 -3.65 -22.94 -4.38
C GLU A 84 -4.69 -22.07 -3.66
N GLY A 85 -5.60 -21.46 -4.42
CA GLY A 85 -6.70 -20.66 -3.89
C GLY A 85 -6.36 -19.19 -3.64
N GLU A 86 -5.13 -18.73 -3.87
CA GLU A 86 -4.78 -17.32 -3.68
C GLU A 86 -5.49 -16.33 -4.62
N ASP A 87 -6.07 -16.83 -5.73
CA ASP A 87 -6.83 -16.05 -6.71
C ASP A 87 -8.35 -16.06 -6.43
N ALA A 88 -8.79 -16.51 -5.25
CA ALA A 88 -10.21 -16.52 -4.90
C ALA A 88 -10.79 -15.09 -4.92
N LYS A 89 -12.02 -14.97 -5.48
CA LYS A 89 -12.67 -13.66 -5.70
C LYS A 89 -13.16 -12.97 -4.43
N SER A 90 -13.20 -13.68 -3.32
CA SER A 90 -13.66 -13.15 -2.03
C SER A 90 -12.85 -13.71 -0.88
N GLY A 91 -12.74 -12.95 0.21
CA GLY A 91 -12.00 -13.33 1.41
C GLY A 91 -10.49 -13.14 1.31
N ILE A 92 -9.97 -12.77 0.16
CA ILE A 92 -8.55 -12.47 -0.06
C ILE A 92 -8.41 -11.05 -0.57
N THR A 93 -7.47 -10.32 -0.02
CA THR A 93 -7.17 -8.94 -0.41
C THR A 93 -5.66 -8.77 -0.50
N SER A 94 -5.22 -8.10 -1.54
CA SER A 94 -3.86 -7.62 -1.68
C SER A 94 -3.54 -6.58 -0.61
N ALA A 95 -2.36 -6.66 0.01
CA ALA A 95 -1.88 -5.67 0.97
C ALA A 95 -1.85 -4.26 0.35
N VAL A 96 -1.35 -4.16 -0.88
CA VAL A 96 -1.25 -2.87 -1.60
C VAL A 96 -2.64 -2.33 -1.93
N GLU A 97 -3.60 -3.19 -2.32
CA GLU A 97 -4.98 -2.75 -2.59
C GLU A 97 -5.68 -2.26 -1.34
N MET A 98 -5.53 -2.97 -0.22
CA MET A 98 -6.09 -2.56 1.06
C MET A 98 -5.54 -1.19 1.52
N LEU A 99 -4.22 -1.05 1.56
CA LEU A 99 -3.58 0.21 1.98
C LEU A 99 -3.91 1.36 1.03
N ARG A 100 -4.04 1.07 -0.27
CA ARG A 100 -4.46 2.04 -1.28
C ARG A 100 -5.89 2.51 -1.05
N ALA A 101 -6.83 1.61 -0.78
CA ALA A 101 -8.21 1.96 -0.45
C ALA A 101 -8.27 2.90 0.76
N ILE A 102 -7.51 2.57 1.82
CA ILE A 102 -7.37 3.44 2.99
C ILE A 102 -6.78 4.81 2.60
N GLY A 103 -5.77 4.84 1.74
CA GLY A 103 -5.15 6.06 1.25
C GLY A 103 -6.08 6.94 0.42
N ASP A 104 -7.04 6.34 -0.29
CA ASP A 104 -8.10 6.99 -1.04
C ASP A 104 -9.27 7.47 -0.14
N GLY A 105 -9.29 7.05 1.13
CA GLY A 105 -10.39 7.31 2.06
C GLY A 105 -11.55 6.31 1.94
N ASP A 106 -11.36 5.25 1.16
CA ASP A 106 -12.28 4.13 1.01
C ASP A 106 -11.93 3.06 2.04
N MET A 107 -12.50 3.19 3.25
CA MET A 107 -12.15 2.35 4.38
C MET A 107 -12.85 1.00 4.31
N PRO A 108 -12.11 -0.13 4.17
CA PRO A 108 -12.71 -1.45 4.27
C PRO A 108 -13.33 -1.68 5.66
N ASP A 109 -14.43 -2.42 5.74
CA ASP A 109 -15.03 -2.81 7.03
C ASP A 109 -14.59 -4.23 7.41
N TYR A 110 -13.83 -4.32 8.50
CA TYR A 110 -13.40 -5.59 9.09
C TYR A 110 -14.05 -5.88 10.43
N THR A 111 -15.11 -5.16 10.78
CA THR A 111 -15.83 -5.34 12.03
C THR A 111 -16.20 -6.81 12.28
N GLY A 112 -15.71 -7.37 13.38
CA GLY A 112 -15.95 -8.75 13.79
C GLY A 112 -15.21 -9.82 12.99
N LYS A 113 -14.50 -9.47 11.91
CA LYS A 113 -13.77 -10.43 11.07
C LYS A 113 -12.50 -10.92 11.75
N LYS A 114 -12.10 -12.15 11.42
CA LYS A 114 -10.78 -12.68 11.72
C LYS A 114 -9.91 -12.50 10.49
N VAL A 115 -8.77 -11.84 10.64
CA VAL A 115 -7.85 -11.50 9.56
C VAL A 115 -6.55 -12.27 9.73
N ILE A 116 -6.07 -12.86 8.64
CA ILE A 116 -4.74 -13.49 8.58
C ILE A 116 -3.90 -12.65 7.62
N VAL A 117 -2.76 -12.17 8.08
CA VAL A 117 -1.77 -11.44 7.30
C VAL A 117 -0.57 -12.35 7.05
N ILE A 118 -0.22 -12.58 5.78
CA ILE A 118 0.89 -13.44 5.41
C ILE A 118 2.10 -12.57 5.05
N GLY A 119 3.15 -12.66 5.84
CA GLY A 119 4.38 -11.90 5.63
C GLY A 119 5.02 -11.39 6.91
N GLY A 120 6.26 -10.90 6.80
CA GLY A 120 7.06 -10.40 7.94
C GLY A 120 7.82 -9.12 7.60
N GLY A 121 7.33 -8.33 6.65
CA GLY A 121 7.87 -7.01 6.31
C GLY A 121 7.02 -5.88 6.89
N ASN A 122 7.49 -4.62 6.80
CA ASN A 122 6.76 -3.45 7.29
C ASN A 122 5.35 -3.34 6.74
N VAL A 123 5.14 -3.72 5.46
CA VAL A 123 3.80 -3.73 4.84
C VAL A 123 2.85 -4.69 5.57
N ALA A 124 3.34 -5.87 6.01
CA ALA A 124 2.52 -6.81 6.77
C ALA A 124 2.12 -6.24 8.13
N MET A 125 3.03 -5.53 8.81
CA MET A 125 2.75 -4.84 10.06
C MET A 125 1.70 -3.73 9.86
N ASP A 126 1.85 -2.94 8.79
CA ASP A 126 0.89 -1.88 8.45
C ASP A 126 -0.51 -2.44 8.16
N VAL A 127 -0.60 -3.55 7.43
CA VAL A 127 -1.88 -4.24 7.14
C VAL A 127 -2.49 -4.80 8.43
N ALA A 128 -1.69 -5.46 9.28
CA ALA A 128 -2.17 -6.05 10.53
C ALA A 128 -2.73 -4.99 11.47
N ARG A 129 -1.97 -3.93 11.73
CA ARG A 129 -2.39 -2.82 12.60
C ARG A 129 -3.59 -2.07 12.01
N SER A 130 -3.62 -1.87 10.69
CA SER A 130 -4.77 -1.27 10.02
C SER A 130 -6.01 -2.16 10.16
N SER A 131 -5.87 -3.49 10.08
CA SER A 131 -6.99 -4.43 10.25
C SER A 131 -7.61 -4.34 11.65
N ILE A 132 -6.79 -4.23 12.70
CA ILE A 132 -7.27 -3.98 14.07
C ILE A 132 -8.08 -2.68 14.12
N ARG A 133 -7.55 -1.59 13.57
CA ARG A 133 -8.18 -0.26 13.56
C ARG A 133 -9.46 -0.21 12.72
N LEU A 134 -9.60 -1.12 11.77
CA LEU A 134 -10.81 -1.31 10.95
C LEU A 134 -11.83 -2.28 11.59
N GLY A 135 -11.62 -2.66 12.87
CA GLY A 135 -12.59 -3.41 13.66
C GLY A 135 -12.45 -4.93 13.60
N ALA A 136 -11.35 -5.47 13.09
CA ALA A 136 -11.13 -6.92 13.12
C ALA A 136 -11.14 -7.44 14.56
N SER A 137 -11.87 -8.56 14.78
CA SER A 137 -11.97 -9.18 16.10
C SER A 137 -10.72 -9.99 16.48
N LYS A 138 -9.95 -10.38 15.48
CA LYS A 138 -8.67 -11.06 15.64
C LYS A 138 -7.80 -10.83 14.41
N VAL A 139 -6.52 -10.56 14.63
CA VAL A 139 -5.52 -10.45 13.55
C VAL A 139 -4.34 -11.35 13.87
N SER A 140 -3.98 -12.24 12.95
CA SER A 140 -2.84 -13.14 13.09
C SER A 140 -1.86 -12.91 11.93
N ILE A 141 -0.61 -12.65 12.26
CA ILE A 141 0.50 -12.50 11.29
C ILE A 141 1.18 -13.85 11.16
N VAL A 142 1.16 -14.43 9.97
CA VAL A 142 1.77 -15.73 9.67
C VAL A 142 3.09 -15.53 8.98
N TYR A 143 4.17 -16.03 9.55
CA TYR A 143 5.50 -15.88 9.02
C TYR A 143 6.27 -17.21 8.97
N ARG A 144 6.89 -17.50 7.81
CA ARG A 144 7.55 -18.79 7.55
C ARG A 144 8.88 -18.98 8.28
N ARG A 145 9.47 -17.93 8.82
CA ARG A 145 10.70 -17.97 9.61
C ARG A 145 10.42 -17.52 11.04
N ARG A 146 11.47 -17.39 11.85
CA ARG A 146 11.33 -16.88 13.22
C ARG A 146 11.05 -15.38 13.20
N LYS A 147 10.43 -14.88 14.24
CA LYS A 147 10.17 -13.45 14.45
C LYS A 147 11.46 -12.62 14.29
N ALA A 148 12.56 -13.10 14.85
CA ALA A 148 13.89 -12.46 14.73
C ALA A 148 14.41 -12.37 13.28
N ASP A 149 13.89 -13.15 12.35
CA ASP A 149 14.27 -13.13 10.94
C ASP A 149 13.34 -12.24 10.09
N MET A 150 12.40 -11.51 10.72
CA MET A 150 11.51 -10.59 10.02
C MET A 150 12.31 -9.41 9.44
N THR A 151 11.88 -8.94 8.28
CA THR A 151 12.46 -7.76 7.64
C THR A 151 11.76 -6.46 8.06
N ALA A 152 10.68 -6.57 8.83
CA ALA A 152 10.05 -5.43 9.48
C ALA A 152 10.98 -4.87 10.57
N LEU A 153 10.89 -3.58 10.82
CA LEU A 153 11.54 -2.95 11.96
C LEU A 153 10.98 -3.56 13.26
N GLU A 154 11.85 -3.79 14.24
CA GLU A 154 11.47 -4.41 15.52
C GLU A 154 10.35 -3.64 16.20
N GLU A 155 10.43 -2.31 16.24
CA GLU A 155 9.41 -1.42 16.77
C GLU A 155 8.04 -1.54 16.08
N GLU A 156 8.00 -1.91 14.80
CA GLU A 156 6.74 -2.12 14.08
C GLU A 156 6.11 -3.48 14.43
N VAL A 157 6.94 -4.49 14.66
CA VAL A 157 6.47 -5.81 15.12
C VAL A 157 5.94 -5.71 16.54
N GLU A 158 6.69 -5.05 17.44
CA GLU A 158 6.24 -4.78 18.81
C GLU A 158 4.96 -3.93 18.85
N GLY A 159 4.86 -2.93 17.97
CA GLY A 159 3.66 -2.12 17.82
C GLY A 159 2.45 -2.93 17.37
N ALA A 160 2.63 -3.91 16.48
CA ALA A 160 1.55 -4.79 16.05
C ALA A 160 1.08 -5.73 17.19
N GLU A 161 2.02 -6.29 17.95
CA GLU A 161 1.71 -7.12 19.13
C GLU A 161 1.02 -6.31 20.23
N ALA A 162 1.50 -5.09 20.50
CA ALA A 162 0.90 -4.19 21.49
C ALA A 162 -0.55 -3.78 21.10
N GLU A 163 -0.87 -3.72 19.82
CA GLU A 163 -2.23 -3.50 19.32
C GLU A 163 -3.09 -4.78 19.29
N GLY A 164 -2.55 -5.93 19.70
CA GLY A 164 -3.30 -7.19 19.84
C GLY A 164 -3.20 -8.13 18.65
N CYS A 165 -2.20 -7.96 17.77
CA CYS A 165 -1.93 -8.94 16.73
C CYS A 165 -1.16 -10.15 17.28
N ASP A 166 -1.57 -11.36 16.89
CA ASP A 166 -0.81 -12.58 17.17
C ASP A 166 0.28 -12.78 16.11
N VAL A 167 1.50 -13.05 16.51
CA VAL A 167 2.58 -13.46 15.59
C VAL A 167 2.77 -14.96 15.63
N LEU A 168 2.52 -15.62 14.49
CA LEU A 168 2.64 -17.07 14.31
C LEU A 168 3.88 -17.37 13.47
N GLU A 169 4.94 -17.75 14.14
CA GLU A 169 6.24 -18.04 13.53
C GLU A 169 6.29 -19.47 12.95
N LEU A 170 7.26 -19.69 12.04
CA LEU A 170 7.58 -21.01 11.46
C LEU A 170 6.36 -21.66 10.78
N MET A 171 5.43 -20.85 10.31
CA MET A 171 4.21 -21.27 9.63
C MET A 171 4.20 -20.77 8.19
N SER A 172 3.89 -21.66 7.26
CA SER A 172 3.74 -21.32 5.85
C SER A 172 2.39 -21.83 5.35
N PRO A 173 1.57 -20.97 4.72
CA PRO A 173 0.32 -21.41 4.13
C PRO A 173 0.61 -22.33 2.95
N VAL A 174 -0.19 -23.41 2.80
CA VAL A 174 -0.07 -24.36 1.71
C VAL A 174 -1.24 -24.26 0.73
N ARG A 175 -2.40 -23.84 1.21
CA ARG A 175 -3.62 -23.69 0.41
C ARG A 175 -4.60 -22.76 1.10
N ILE A 176 -5.39 -22.05 0.30
CA ILE A 176 -6.53 -21.26 0.77
C ILE A 176 -7.81 -21.95 0.27
N THR A 177 -8.72 -22.26 1.19
CA THR A 177 -10.04 -22.79 0.85
C THR A 177 -11.10 -21.80 1.26
N VAL A 178 -11.91 -21.34 0.29
CA VAL A 178 -13.04 -20.44 0.55
C VAL A 178 -14.31 -21.27 0.64
N SER A 179 -14.98 -21.21 1.78
CA SER A 179 -16.32 -21.80 1.94
C SER A 179 -17.34 -20.71 1.66
N TYR A 180 -18.20 -20.95 0.68
CA TYR A 180 -19.36 -20.10 0.41
C TYR A 180 -20.53 -20.69 1.19
N THR A 181 -20.78 -20.18 2.39
CA THR A 181 -21.99 -20.48 3.17
C THR A 181 -22.99 -19.34 3.04
#